data_0857153ff97509a101cdd2d9cf45b3f7
#
_entry.id   0857153ff97509a101cdd2d9cf45b3f7
#
_cell.length_a   1.000
_cell.length_b   1.000
_cell.length_c   1.000
_cell.angle_alpha   90.00
_cell.angle_beta   90.00
_cell.angle_gamma   90.00
#
_symmetry.space_group_name_H-M   'P 1'
#
loop_
_entity.id
_entity.type
_entity.pdbx_description
1 polymer ?
#
loop_
_entity_poly.entity_id
_entity_poly.type
_entity_poly.pdbx_seq_one_letter_code
_entity_poly.pdbx_strand_id
1 'polypeptide(L)'
;MSICLSISCSQKKEQIVNLYSQRHYKVDEIQYEKFTKLTGIKVNVVKSNADQLIERLKNEAENSPADIFISVDAGKLQKASSLELVQKLPPEIEMTNIPKLFQDINGLWAPITYRSRILVYSNDRVDKNELDTYESLADEKWKNRILVRSSSNAYNQAL
;
A
#
# COMPACT_ATOMS: atom_id res chain seq x y z
N MET A 1 -15.42 -23.06 58.32
CA MET A 1 -14.66 -23.44 57.14
C MET A 1 -15.08 -22.45 56.06
N SER A 2 -14.24 -21.43 55.80
CA SER A 2 -14.55 -20.32 54.87
C SER A 2 -13.97 -20.60 53.50
N ILE A 3 -14.82 -20.75 52.47
CA ILE A 3 -14.39 -21.03 51.10
C ILE A 3 -14.22 -19.69 50.44
N CYS A 4 -12.94 -19.29 50.23
CA CYS A 4 -12.61 -18.14 49.36
C CYS A 4 -12.74 -18.56 47.89
N LEU A 5 -13.80 -18.09 47.20
CA LEU A 5 -13.90 -18.16 45.76
C LEU A 5 -12.95 -17.12 45.15
N SER A 6 -11.84 -17.59 44.61
CA SER A 6 -10.92 -16.78 43.79
C SER A 6 -11.58 -16.55 42.43
N ILE A 7 -12.16 -15.38 42.20
CA ILE A 7 -12.61 -14.95 40.88
C ILE A 7 -11.35 -14.58 40.08
N SER A 8 -10.84 -15.51 39.29
CA SER A 8 -9.79 -15.25 38.32
C SER A 8 -10.36 -14.40 37.18
N CYS A 9 -10.16 -13.10 37.24
CA CYS A 9 -10.45 -12.20 36.15
C CYS A 9 -9.40 -12.43 35.04
N SER A 10 -9.71 -13.29 34.09
CA SER A 10 -8.90 -13.42 32.88
C SER A 10 -9.03 -12.12 32.08
N GLN A 11 -8.06 -11.23 32.21
CA GLN A 11 -7.95 -10.07 31.33
C GLN A 11 -7.76 -10.58 29.90
N LYS A 12 -8.79 -10.40 29.07
CA LYS A 12 -8.70 -10.70 27.64
C LYS A 12 -7.61 -9.81 27.04
N LYS A 13 -6.48 -10.41 26.68
CA LYS A 13 -5.35 -9.69 26.08
C LYS A 13 -5.87 -8.96 24.82
N GLU A 14 -5.71 -7.64 24.78
CA GLU A 14 -6.11 -6.82 23.64
C GLU A 14 -5.37 -7.33 22.39
N GLN A 15 -6.12 -7.67 21.35
CA GLN A 15 -5.54 -8.10 20.06
C GLN A 15 -5.24 -6.85 19.23
N ILE A 16 -4.02 -6.76 18.74
CA ILE A 16 -3.53 -5.60 17.99
C ILE A 16 -2.90 -6.09 16.69
N VAL A 17 -3.18 -5.41 15.59
CA VAL A 17 -2.48 -5.54 14.30
C VAL A 17 -1.65 -4.28 14.08
N ASN A 18 -0.35 -4.44 13.88
CA ASN A 18 0.58 -3.35 13.61
C ASN A 18 0.76 -3.18 12.10
N LEU A 19 0.36 -2.04 11.60
CA LEU A 19 0.35 -1.69 10.19
C LEU A 19 1.40 -0.62 9.88
N TYR A 20 2.39 -0.96 9.04
CA TYR A 20 3.32 0.01 8.46
C TYR A 20 2.76 0.50 7.14
N SER A 21 2.42 1.80 7.03
CA SER A 21 1.67 2.33 5.91
C SER A 21 2.28 3.59 5.31
N GLN A 22 2.52 3.56 4.00
CA GLN A 22 2.81 4.76 3.22
C GLN A 22 1.53 5.54 2.88
N ARG A 23 0.36 4.94 3.05
CA ARG A 23 -0.93 5.56 2.72
C ARG A 23 -1.30 6.59 3.77
N HIS A 24 -1.99 7.65 3.33
CA HIS A 24 -2.35 8.80 4.18
C HIS A 24 -3.78 9.32 3.89
N TYR A 25 -4.64 8.47 3.31
CA TYR A 25 -6.00 8.87 2.97
C TYR A 25 -6.94 8.70 4.17
N LYS A 26 -7.87 9.64 4.35
CA LYS A 26 -8.90 9.54 5.41
C LYS A 26 -9.75 8.27 5.31
N VAL A 27 -10.00 7.81 4.09
CA VAL A 27 -10.77 6.57 3.86
C VAL A 27 -10.10 5.35 4.51
N ASP A 28 -8.77 5.31 4.59
CA ASP A 28 -8.06 4.22 5.23
C ASP A 28 -8.36 4.18 6.74
N GLU A 29 -8.36 5.34 7.40
CA GLU A 29 -8.70 5.46 8.83
C GLU A 29 -10.13 4.94 9.12
N ILE A 30 -11.09 5.32 8.28
CA ILE A 30 -12.47 4.83 8.37
C ILE A 30 -12.52 3.29 8.25
N GLN A 31 -11.74 2.69 7.34
CA GLN A 31 -11.69 1.23 7.19
C GLN A 31 -11.05 0.55 8.41
N TYR A 32 -9.99 1.13 8.99
CA TYR A 32 -9.38 0.58 10.21
C TYR A 32 -10.33 0.65 11.41
N GLU A 33 -11.07 1.75 11.58
CA GLU A 33 -12.10 1.86 12.61
C GLU A 33 -13.23 0.84 12.41
N LYS A 34 -13.67 0.66 11.15
CA LYS A 34 -14.70 -0.32 10.81
C LYS A 34 -14.23 -1.75 11.12
N PHE A 35 -12.99 -2.08 10.76
CA PHE A 35 -12.37 -3.37 11.09
C PHE A 35 -12.35 -3.59 12.60
N THR A 36 -11.87 -2.61 13.36
CA THR A 36 -11.83 -2.70 14.83
C THR A 36 -13.23 -2.89 15.42
N LYS A 37 -14.26 -2.18 14.94
CA LYS A 37 -15.64 -2.33 15.39
C LYS A 37 -16.22 -3.72 15.11
N LEU A 38 -15.84 -4.32 13.97
CA LEU A 38 -16.35 -5.64 13.56
C LEU A 38 -15.65 -6.80 14.27
N THR A 39 -14.35 -6.68 14.54
CA THR A 39 -13.52 -7.79 15.02
C THR A 39 -13.11 -7.68 16.49
N GLY A 40 -13.15 -6.46 17.05
CA GLY A 40 -12.56 -6.16 18.34
C GLY A 40 -11.03 -6.04 18.31
N ILE A 41 -10.39 -6.22 17.14
CA ILE A 41 -8.94 -6.13 16.95
C ILE A 41 -8.57 -4.69 16.68
N LYS A 42 -7.64 -4.13 17.45
CA LYS A 42 -7.15 -2.77 17.28
C LYS A 42 -6.12 -2.68 16.16
N VAL A 43 -6.21 -1.63 15.34
CA VAL A 43 -5.20 -1.36 14.30
C VAL A 43 -4.27 -0.25 14.79
N ASN A 44 -3.00 -0.58 14.95
CA ASN A 44 -1.93 0.37 15.28
C ASN A 44 -1.18 0.73 14.00
N VAL A 45 -1.20 2.02 13.60
CA VAL A 45 -0.67 2.46 12.30
C VAL A 45 0.58 3.31 12.48
N VAL A 46 1.68 2.85 11.89
CA VAL A 46 2.91 3.63 11.74
C VAL A 46 2.96 4.20 10.32
N LYS A 47 2.86 5.51 10.19
CA LYS A 47 2.86 6.20 8.89
C LYS A 47 4.23 6.78 8.58
N SER A 48 4.77 6.47 7.39
CA SER A 48 5.97 7.09 6.84
C SER A 48 6.04 6.88 5.33
N ASN A 49 7.08 7.41 4.65
CA ASN A 49 7.32 7.04 3.26
C ASN A 49 7.84 5.60 3.15
N ALA A 50 7.63 4.98 1.96
CA ALA A 50 7.94 3.56 1.78
C ALA A 50 9.40 3.22 2.01
N ASP A 51 10.35 4.07 1.60
CA ASP A 51 11.77 3.77 1.79
C ASP A 51 12.16 3.77 3.27
N GLN A 52 11.64 4.71 4.05
CA GLN A 52 11.85 4.73 5.50
C GLN A 52 11.23 3.50 6.20
N LEU A 53 10.03 3.07 5.77
CA LEU A 53 9.40 1.87 6.31
C LEU A 53 10.17 0.61 5.94
N ILE A 54 10.70 0.51 4.73
CA ILE A 54 11.54 -0.61 4.28
C ILE A 54 12.85 -0.64 5.09
N GLU A 55 13.53 0.50 5.28
CA GLU A 55 14.73 0.55 6.11
C GLU A 55 14.42 0.22 7.59
N ARG A 56 13.27 0.63 8.08
CA ARG A 56 12.83 0.28 9.42
C ARG A 56 12.61 -1.23 9.57
N LEU A 57 11.87 -1.87 8.65
CA LEU A 57 11.68 -3.32 8.61
C LEU A 57 13.02 -4.06 8.58
N LYS A 58 13.96 -3.59 7.76
CA LYS A 58 15.31 -4.16 7.66
C LYS A 58 16.08 -4.07 8.97
N ASN A 59 16.01 -2.93 9.66
CA ASN A 59 16.71 -2.72 10.94
C ASN A 59 16.08 -3.48 12.10
N GLU A 60 14.77 -3.64 12.10
CA GLU A 60 14.02 -4.43 13.08
C GLU A 60 14.18 -5.94 12.85
N ALA A 61 14.39 -6.35 11.61
CA ALA A 61 14.58 -7.74 11.19
C ALA A 61 13.50 -8.68 11.80
N GLU A 62 13.91 -9.78 12.41
CA GLU A 62 13.02 -10.76 13.04
C GLU A 62 12.26 -10.19 14.27
N ASN A 63 12.69 -9.06 14.81
CA ASN A 63 12.04 -8.39 15.95
C ASN A 63 11.04 -7.33 15.50
N SER A 64 10.76 -7.21 14.21
CA SER A 64 9.79 -6.23 13.73
C SER A 64 8.41 -6.48 14.34
N PRO A 65 7.78 -5.47 14.93
CA PRO A 65 6.40 -5.59 15.40
C PRO A 65 5.38 -5.49 14.26
N ALA A 66 5.81 -5.22 13.03
CA ALA A 66 4.91 -5.04 11.90
C ALA A 66 4.28 -6.36 11.44
N ASP A 67 2.96 -6.41 11.46
CA ASP A 67 2.19 -7.53 10.89
C ASP A 67 1.90 -7.34 9.40
N ILE A 68 1.72 -6.07 8.98
CA ILE A 68 1.35 -5.73 7.60
C ILE A 68 2.13 -4.50 7.14
N PHE A 69 2.65 -4.56 5.90
CA PHE A 69 3.23 -3.42 5.20
C PHE A 69 2.36 -3.03 4.00
N ILE A 70 1.91 -1.75 3.94
CA ILE A 70 1.12 -1.20 2.82
C ILE A 70 1.90 -0.09 2.12
N SER A 71 2.11 -0.25 0.83
CA SER A 71 2.69 0.74 -0.06
C SER A 71 1.65 1.27 -1.07
N VAL A 72 1.96 2.40 -1.71
CA VAL A 72 1.10 3.00 -2.75
C VAL A 72 1.42 2.49 -4.16
N ASP A 73 2.50 1.73 -4.35
CA ASP A 73 2.86 1.12 -5.63
C ASP A 73 3.56 -0.22 -5.46
N ALA A 74 3.47 -1.05 -6.52
CA ALA A 74 4.05 -2.39 -6.55
C ALA A 74 5.58 -2.39 -6.53
N GLY A 75 6.26 -1.34 -7.05
CA GLY A 75 7.72 -1.28 -7.08
C GLY A 75 8.33 -1.28 -5.68
N LYS A 76 7.68 -0.64 -4.71
CA LYS A 76 8.12 -0.67 -3.31
C LYS A 76 7.87 -2.02 -2.65
N LEU A 77 6.77 -2.70 -2.99
CA LEU A 77 6.50 -4.06 -2.53
C LEU A 77 7.51 -5.04 -3.12
N GLN A 78 7.84 -4.90 -4.42
CA GLN A 78 8.88 -5.70 -5.05
C GLN A 78 10.26 -5.48 -4.41
N LYS A 79 10.61 -4.23 -4.05
CA LYS A 79 11.82 -3.92 -3.29
C LYS A 79 11.83 -4.62 -1.93
N ALA A 80 10.73 -4.56 -1.17
CA ALA A 80 10.63 -5.25 0.10
C ALA A 80 10.77 -6.78 -0.06
N SER A 81 10.16 -7.34 -1.11
CA SER A 81 10.27 -8.77 -1.45
C SER A 81 11.70 -9.18 -1.79
N SER A 82 12.41 -8.38 -2.61
CA SER A 82 13.81 -8.67 -2.99
C SER A 82 14.80 -8.57 -1.82
N LEU A 83 14.41 -7.89 -0.76
CA LEU A 83 15.16 -7.80 0.50
C LEU A 83 14.70 -8.83 1.54
N GLU A 84 13.82 -9.77 1.17
CA GLU A 84 13.29 -10.83 2.02
C GLU A 84 12.58 -10.31 3.30
N LEU A 85 12.00 -9.09 3.23
CA LEU A 85 11.33 -8.44 4.35
C LEU A 85 9.84 -8.80 4.47
N VAL A 86 9.33 -9.60 3.55
CA VAL A 86 7.93 -10.05 3.52
C VAL A 86 7.87 -11.56 3.29
N GLN A 87 6.83 -12.17 3.81
CA GLN A 87 6.59 -13.61 3.68
C GLN A 87 5.42 -13.89 2.73
N LYS A 88 5.25 -15.14 2.35
CA LYS A 88 4.10 -15.56 1.52
C LYS A 88 2.79 -15.23 2.20
N LEU A 89 1.86 -14.71 1.40
CA LEU A 89 0.50 -14.48 1.86
C LEU A 89 -0.17 -15.80 2.25
N PRO A 90 -0.99 -15.80 3.32
CA PRO A 90 -1.79 -16.96 3.68
C PRO A 90 -2.70 -17.41 2.53
N PRO A 91 -2.92 -18.71 2.34
CA PRO A 91 -3.76 -19.23 1.25
C PRO A 91 -5.23 -18.79 1.34
N GLU A 92 -5.68 -18.35 2.51
CA GLU A 92 -7.02 -17.81 2.75
C GLU A 92 -7.23 -16.44 2.11
N ILE A 93 -6.15 -15.77 1.67
CA ILE A 93 -6.27 -14.51 0.94
C ILE A 93 -6.69 -14.80 -0.49
N GLU A 94 -7.99 -14.65 -0.74
CA GLU A 94 -8.56 -14.83 -2.06
C GLU A 94 -8.16 -13.71 -3.02
N MET A 95 -7.50 -14.08 -4.13
CA MET A 95 -7.13 -13.16 -5.20
C MET A 95 -7.94 -13.39 -6.49
N THR A 96 -9.05 -14.12 -6.40
CA THR A 96 -9.89 -14.50 -7.56
C THR A 96 -10.44 -13.30 -8.32
N ASN A 97 -10.73 -12.21 -7.62
CA ASN A 97 -11.24 -10.96 -8.20
C ASN A 97 -10.13 -10.02 -8.69
N ILE A 98 -8.87 -10.40 -8.55
CA ILE A 98 -7.72 -9.61 -8.98
C ILE A 98 -7.19 -10.19 -10.29
N PRO A 99 -7.13 -9.42 -11.39
CA PRO A 99 -6.55 -9.91 -12.63
C PRO A 99 -5.13 -10.44 -12.44
N LYS A 100 -4.81 -11.59 -13.04
CA LYS A 100 -3.50 -12.25 -12.88
C LYS A 100 -2.31 -11.34 -13.19
N LEU A 101 -2.48 -10.42 -14.13
CA LEU A 101 -1.47 -9.42 -14.50
C LEU A 101 -1.03 -8.55 -13.32
N PHE A 102 -1.89 -8.34 -12.33
CA PHE A 102 -1.59 -7.50 -11.17
C PHE A 102 -1.18 -8.32 -9.93
N GLN A 103 -1.20 -9.63 -10.00
CA GLN A 103 -0.79 -10.50 -8.89
C GLN A 103 0.71 -10.70 -8.88
N ASP A 104 1.29 -10.77 -7.69
CA ASP A 104 2.68 -11.17 -7.54
C ASP A 104 2.84 -12.67 -7.86
N ILE A 105 3.78 -13.01 -8.73
CA ILE A 105 4.02 -14.39 -9.17
C ILE A 105 4.46 -15.31 -8.02
N ASN A 106 5.11 -14.76 -6.99
CA ASN A 106 5.58 -15.49 -5.83
C ASN A 106 4.58 -15.51 -4.67
N GLY A 107 3.48 -14.76 -4.79
CA GLY A 107 2.45 -14.65 -3.75
C GLY A 107 2.91 -13.95 -2.46
N LEU A 108 3.87 -13.02 -2.58
CA LEU A 108 4.43 -12.28 -1.44
C LEU A 108 3.64 -11.01 -1.11
N TRP A 109 2.84 -10.51 -2.05
CA TRP A 109 1.99 -9.34 -1.86
C TRP A 109 0.73 -9.40 -2.74
N ALA A 110 -0.29 -8.65 -2.35
CA ALA A 110 -1.55 -8.51 -3.08
C ALA A 110 -1.89 -7.03 -3.33
N PRO A 111 -2.34 -6.67 -4.51
CA PRO A 111 -2.87 -5.33 -4.77
C PRO A 111 -4.28 -5.20 -4.20
N ILE A 112 -4.56 -4.08 -3.56
CA ILE A 112 -5.91 -3.76 -3.03
C ILE A 112 -6.62 -2.69 -3.85
N THR A 113 -5.87 -1.91 -4.63
CA THR A 113 -6.40 -0.88 -5.54
C THR A 113 -5.49 -0.73 -6.73
N TYR A 114 -6.03 -0.22 -7.84
CA TYR A 114 -5.23 0.17 -9.00
C TYR A 114 -5.58 1.61 -9.42
N ARG A 115 -4.66 2.22 -10.16
CA ARG A 115 -4.81 3.57 -10.72
C ARG A 115 -4.31 3.57 -12.15
N SER A 116 -5.02 4.29 -13.01
CA SER A 116 -4.56 4.55 -14.38
C SER A 116 -3.84 5.89 -14.44
N ARG A 117 -2.78 5.95 -15.24
CA ARG A 117 -2.19 7.22 -15.66
C ARG A 117 -2.95 7.72 -16.87
N ILE A 118 -3.37 8.94 -16.82
CA ILE A 118 -4.13 9.57 -17.89
C ILE A 118 -3.47 10.88 -18.29
N LEU A 119 -3.68 11.27 -19.54
CA LEU A 119 -3.34 12.61 -20.02
C LEU A 119 -4.42 13.58 -19.54
N VAL A 120 -3.98 14.65 -18.89
CA VAL A 120 -4.85 15.76 -18.46
C VAL A 120 -4.39 17.01 -19.18
N TYR A 121 -5.31 17.75 -19.75
CA TYR A 121 -5.01 18.92 -20.55
C TYR A 121 -5.87 20.12 -20.15
N SER A 122 -5.39 21.34 -20.49
CA SER A 122 -6.14 22.57 -20.34
C SER A 122 -7.08 22.74 -21.55
N ASN A 123 -8.37 22.79 -21.32
CA ASN A 123 -9.37 22.98 -22.37
C ASN A 123 -9.19 24.29 -23.16
N ASP A 124 -8.58 25.31 -22.53
CA ASP A 124 -8.35 26.62 -23.14
C ASP A 124 -7.10 26.68 -24.02
N ARG A 125 -6.20 25.69 -23.95
CA ARG A 125 -4.87 25.73 -24.57
C ARG A 125 -4.57 24.54 -25.47
N VAL A 126 -5.36 23.48 -25.40
CA VAL A 126 -5.14 22.23 -26.13
C VAL A 126 -6.46 21.72 -26.67
N ASP A 127 -6.53 21.44 -27.96
CA ASP A 127 -7.65 20.73 -28.54
C ASP A 127 -7.56 19.24 -28.17
N LYS A 128 -8.67 18.69 -27.70
CA LYS A 128 -8.79 17.26 -27.37
C LYS A 128 -8.30 16.35 -28.51
N ASN A 129 -8.57 16.75 -29.77
CA ASN A 129 -8.21 15.97 -30.95
C ASN A 129 -6.70 15.94 -31.25
N GLU A 130 -5.92 16.81 -30.56
CA GLU A 130 -4.46 16.79 -30.68
C GLU A 130 -3.80 15.73 -29.80
N LEU A 131 -4.55 15.19 -28.83
CA LEU A 131 -4.06 14.18 -27.86
C LEU A 131 -4.44 12.79 -28.35
N ASP A 132 -3.47 11.91 -28.39
CA ASP A 132 -3.66 10.53 -28.81
C ASP A 132 -3.00 9.59 -27.78
N THR A 133 -1.75 9.22 -27.98
CA THR A 133 -1.01 8.26 -27.14
C THR A 133 0.05 8.97 -26.28
N TYR A 134 0.67 8.23 -25.36
CA TYR A 134 1.83 8.76 -24.62
C TYR A 134 3.02 9.04 -25.53
N GLU A 135 3.20 8.20 -26.55
CA GLU A 135 4.30 8.32 -27.53
C GLU A 135 4.18 9.62 -28.33
N SER A 136 2.95 10.02 -28.67
CA SER A 136 2.70 11.28 -29.40
C SER A 136 3.11 12.54 -28.63
N LEU A 137 3.29 12.43 -27.29
CA LEU A 137 3.82 13.53 -26.49
C LEU A 137 5.30 13.83 -26.76
N ALA A 138 6.00 12.96 -27.48
CA ALA A 138 7.37 13.22 -27.94
C ALA A 138 7.44 14.16 -29.15
N ASP A 139 6.33 14.46 -29.79
CA ASP A 139 6.26 15.39 -30.92
C ASP A 139 6.75 16.79 -30.52
N GLU A 140 7.46 17.47 -31.45
CA GLU A 140 8.02 18.81 -31.24
C GLU A 140 6.95 19.86 -30.81
N LYS A 141 5.68 19.67 -31.23
CA LYS A 141 4.55 20.55 -30.84
C LYS A 141 4.32 20.61 -29.33
N TRP A 142 4.75 19.59 -28.58
CA TRP A 142 4.60 19.49 -27.12
C TRP A 142 5.78 20.01 -26.34
N LYS A 143 6.86 20.40 -26.98
CA LYS A 143 8.06 20.91 -26.32
C LYS A 143 7.76 22.10 -25.41
N ASN A 144 8.21 22.04 -24.17
CA ASN A 144 7.94 23.01 -23.11
C ASN A 144 6.46 23.19 -22.74
N ARG A 145 5.59 22.27 -23.14
CA ARG A 145 4.15 22.30 -22.83
C ARG A 145 3.69 21.17 -21.92
N ILE A 146 4.58 20.23 -21.57
CA ILE A 146 4.26 19.05 -20.76
C ILE A 146 4.68 19.29 -19.31
N LEU A 147 3.76 18.99 -18.38
CA LEU A 147 4.04 18.97 -16.96
C LEU A 147 4.05 17.51 -16.47
N VAL A 148 5.20 17.05 -16.04
CA VAL A 148 5.38 15.70 -15.48
C VAL A 148 6.05 15.78 -14.12
N ARG A 149 5.90 14.73 -13.32
CA ARG A 149 6.65 14.58 -12.08
C ARG A 149 8.12 14.28 -12.37
N SER A 150 8.98 14.45 -11.36
CA SER A 150 10.40 14.09 -11.47
C SER A 150 10.57 12.63 -11.92
N SER A 151 11.57 12.37 -12.74
CA SER A 151 11.99 11.03 -13.18
C SER A 151 12.40 10.11 -12.02
N SER A 152 12.77 10.68 -10.87
CA SER A 152 13.03 9.92 -9.65
C SER A 152 11.75 9.41 -8.95
N ASN A 153 10.58 9.88 -9.37
CA ASN A 153 9.32 9.46 -8.79
C ASN A 153 8.86 8.12 -9.39
N ALA A 154 8.43 7.19 -8.54
CA ALA A 154 7.98 5.86 -8.94
C ALA A 154 6.90 5.88 -10.04
N TYR A 155 6.07 6.92 -10.08
CA TYR A 155 5.07 7.09 -11.14
C TYR A 155 5.68 7.29 -12.53
N ASN A 156 6.83 7.94 -12.65
CA ASN A 156 7.50 8.13 -13.93
C ASN A 156 8.43 6.95 -14.27
N GLN A 157 8.96 6.28 -13.26
CA GLN A 157 9.82 5.11 -13.47
C GLN A 157 9.05 3.89 -14.01
N ALA A 158 7.73 3.88 -13.86
CA ALA A 158 6.86 2.79 -14.30
C ALA A 158 6.03 3.16 -15.55
N LEU A 159 6.38 4.22 -16.28
CA LEU A 159 5.89 4.52 -17.62
C LEU A 159 6.82 3.82 -18.62
#